data_7d2e586c72038616cbc988ce024997d7
#
_entry.id   7d2e586c72038616cbc988ce024997d7
#
_cell.length_a   1.000
_cell.length_b   1.000
_cell.length_c   1.000
_cell.angle_alpha   90.00
_cell.angle_beta   90.00
_cell.angle_gamma   90.00
#
_symmetry.space_group_name_H-M   'P 1'
#
loop_
_entity.id
_entity.type
_entity.pdbx_description
1 polymer ?
#
loop_
_entity_poly.entity_id
_entity_poly.type
_entity_poly.pdbx_seq_one_letter_code
_entity_poly.pdbx_strand_id
1 'polypeptide(L)'
;MKYTDTLKLSTSQFKRLTGVHLSTFHQMLEVLLASEKPHKRGRPSRLSLEDRLLLTLSYWRDYRTLFQVGVSFGISESSTHRIVQKVEDSLIKCNKFQLPKKPPQGSGLDMEVIMVDVTEIRIERPKKTKKIL
;
A
#
# COMPACT_ATOMS: atom_id res chain seq x y z
N MET A 1 16.51 -4.96 1.64
CA MET A 1 15.57 -6.09 1.52
C MET A 1 15.30 -6.36 0.05
N LYS A 2 15.22 -7.61 -0.32
CA LYS A 2 14.92 -8.04 -1.70
C LYS A 2 13.81 -9.09 -1.70
N TYR A 3 13.06 -9.17 -2.79
CA TYR A 3 12.03 -10.20 -2.94
C TYR A 3 12.59 -11.63 -2.79
N THR A 4 13.81 -11.86 -3.24
CA THR A 4 14.49 -13.16 -3.09
C THR A 4 14.60 -13.61 -1.62
N ASP A 5 14.68 -12.67 -0.68
CA ASP A 5 14.73 -12.97 0.75
C ASP A 5 13.38 -13.52 1.26
N THR A 6 12.30 -13.15 0.60
CA THR A 6 10.94 -13.58 0.96
C THR A 6 10.60 -14.99 0.47
N LEU A 7 11.34 -15.54 -0.49
CA LEU A 7 11.11 -16.88 -1.04
C LEU A 7 11.31 -17.99 0.01
N LYS A 8 12.04 -17.71 1.07
CA LYS A 8 12.26 -18.64 2.20
C LYS A 8 11.12 -18.64 3.21
N LEU A 9 10.17 -17.71 3.08
CA LEU A 9 9.08 -17.55 4.02
C LEU A 9 7.91 -18.47 3.67
N SER A 10 7.20 -18.96 4.70
CA SER A 10 5.91 -19.63 4.50
C SER A 10 4.85 -18.61 4.03
N THR A 11 3.73 -19.12 3.49
CA THR A 11 2.63 -18.26 3.03
C THR A 11 2.07 -17.36 4.13
N SER A 12 1.99 -17.87 5.36
CA SER A 12 1.55 -17.10 6.52
C SER A 12 2.54 -16.01 6.92
N GLN A 13 3.84 -16.34 6.88
CA GLN A 13 4.91 -15.36 7.15
C GLN A 13 4.96 -14.28 6.08
N PHE A 14 4.78 -14.65 4.81
CA PHE A 14 4.70 -13.69 3.71
C PHE A 14 3.54 -12.71 3.90
N LYS A 15 2.35 -13.21 4.26
CA LYS A 15 1.20 -12.36 4.55
C LYS A 15 1.46 -11.44 5.76
N ARG A 16 2.13 -11.93 6.79
CA ARG A 16 2.51 -11.09 7.95
C ARG A 16 3.49 -9.99 7.57
N LEU A 17 4.41 -10.26 6.65
CA LEU A 17 5.39 -9.29 6.17
C LEU A 17 4.77 -8.25 5.25
N THR A 18 3.99 -8.67 4.27
CA THR A 18 3.49 -7.81 3.18
C THR A 18 2.08 -7.27 3.39
N GLY A 19 1.29 -7.91 4.24
CA GLY A 19 -0.12 -7.60 4.45
C GLY A 19 -1.06 -8.24 3.43
N VAL A 20 -0.55 -8.88 2.39
CA VAL A 20 -1.35 -9.52 1.34
C VAL A 20 -1.01 -11.01 1.20
N HIS A 21 -1.96 -11.79 0.69
CA HIS A 21 -1.70 -13.18 0.34
C HIS A 21 -0.74 -13.28 -0.85
N LEU A 22 0.03 -14.34 -0.92
CA LEU A 22 0.97 -14.58 -2.01
C LEU A 22 0.27 -14.61 -3.39
N SER A 23 -0.94 -15.18 -3.46
CA SER A 23 -1.76 -15.17 -4.68
C SER A 23 -2.13 -13.76 -5.12
N THR A 24 -2.50 -12.89 -4.19
CA THR A 24 -2.80 -11.47 -4.45
C THR A 24 -1.55 -10.73 -4.92
N PHE A 25 -0.40 -11.01 -4.31
CA PHE A 25 0.88 -10.45 -4.74
C PHE A 25 1.21 -10.80 -6.19
N HIS A 26 1.00 -12.05 -6.60
CA HIS A 26 1.19 -12.48 -7.99
C HIS A 26 0.21 -11.79 -8.95
N GLN A 27 -1.05 -11.61 -8.57
CA GLN A 27 -2.01 -10.85 -9.37
C GLN A 27 -1.60 -9.39 -9.54
N MET A 28 -1.08 -8.76 -8.49
CA MET A 28 -0.53 -7.40 -8.56
C MET A 28 0.67 -7.33 -9.50
N LEU A 29 1.57 -8.33 -9.45
CA LEU A 29 2.71 -8.41 -10.36
C LEU A 29 2.29 -8.52 -11.82
N GLU A 30 1.28 -9.34 -12.13
CA GLU A 30 0.75 -9.47 -13.49
C GLU A 30 0.22 -8.14 -14.01
N VAL A 31 -0.49 -7.39 -13.17
CA VAL A 31 -0.98 -6.04 -13.52
C VAL A 31 0.17 -5.08 -13.79
N LEU A 32 1.19 -5.11 -12.95
CA LEU A 32 2.36 -4.24 -13.12
C LEU A 32 3.16 -4.60 -14.38
N LEU A 33 3.31 -5.88 -14.69
CA LEU A 33 3.95 -6.34 -15.93
C LEU A 33 3.20 -5.87 -17.18
N ALA A 34 1.86 -5.95 -17.15
CA ALA A 34 1.02 -5.48 -18.25
C ALA A 34 1.09 -3.96 -18.44
N SER A 35 1.33 -3.20 -17.37
CA SER A 35 1.42 -1.74 -17.40
C SER A 35 2.83 -1.22 -17.72
N GLU A 36 3.86 -2.06 -17.65
CA GLU A 36 5.21 -1.65 -18.00
C GLU A 36 5.34 -1.36 -19.49
N LYS A 37 5.77 -0.14 -19.80
CA LYS A 37 6.10 0.24 -21.17
C LYS A 37 7.48 -0.32 -21.54
N PRO A 38 7.68 -0.77 -22.80
CA PRO A 38 8.99 -1.19 -23.25
C PRO A 38 10.02 -0.08 -23.00
N HIS A 39 11.18 -0.49 -22.55
CA HIS A 39 12.25 0.40 -22.09
C HIS A 39 12.64 1.42 -23.16
N LYS A 40 12.21 2.64 -22.99
CA LYS A 40 12.79 3.77 -23.73
C LYS A 40 14.15 4.09 -23.13
N ARG A 41 15.13 4.40 -23.97
CA ARG A 41 16.53 4.74 -23.68
C ARG A 41 16.71 5.32 -22.27
N GLY A 42 17.55 4.69 -21.44
CA GLY A 42 17.86 5.13 -20.10
C GLY A 42 18.52 4.02 -19.28
N ARG A 43 18.98 4.39 -18.08
CA ARG A 43 19.56 3.44 -17.13
C ARG A 43 18.48 2.49 -16.63
N PRO A 44 18.67 1.16 -16.66
CA PRO A 44 17.72 0.22 -16.10
C PRO A 44 17.51 0.47 -14.60
N SER A 45 16.30 0.23 -14.10
CA SER A 45 15.99 0.34 -12.67
C SER A 45 16.87 -0.63 -11.85
N ARG A 46 17.36 -0.16 -10.71
CA ARG A 46 18.12 -1.01 -9.77
C ARG A 46 17.26 -2.09 -9.13
N LEU A 47 15.97 -1.86 -9.02
CA LEU A 47 15.02 -2.77 -8.39
C LEU A 47 14.23 -3.52 -9.45
N SER A 48 14.06 -4.83 -9.25
CA SER A 48 13.13 -5.64 -10.02
C SER A 48 11.70 -5.20 -9.79
N LEU A 49 10.77 -5.66 -10.62
CA LEU A 49 9.35 -5.34 -10.46
C LEU A 49 8.80 -5.88 -9.13
N GLU A 50 9.22 -7.07 -8.74
CA GLU A 50 8.91 -7.70 -7.48
C GLU A 50 9.40 -6.87 -6.29
N ASP A 51 10.62 -6.36 -6.36
CA ASP A 51 11.19 -5.50 -5.32
C ASP A 51 10.45 -4.17 -5.23
N ARG A 52 10.04 -3.59 -6.35
CA ARG A 52 9.23 -2.35 -6.38
C ARG A 52 7.85 -2.55 -5.74
N LEU A 53 7.19 -3.67 -6.02
CA LEU A 53 5.93 -4.00 -5.39
C LEU A 53 6.10 -4.27 -3.89
N LEU A 54 7.11 -5.02 -3.50
CA LEU A 54 7.42 -5.29 -2.09
C LEU A 54 7.71 -4.01 -1.32
N LEU A 55 8.46 -3.09 -1.90
CA LEU A 55 8.74 -1.77 -1.36
C LEU A 55 7.45 -0.99 -1.10
N THR A 56 6.56 -0.95 -2.07
CA THR A 56 5.29 -0.23 -1.96
C THR A 56 4.39 -0.83 -0.89
N LEU A 57 4.30 -2.16 -0.81
CA LEU A 57 3.54 -2.84 0.23
C LEU A 57 4.13 -2.59 1.63
N SER A 58 5.44 -2.57 1.77
CA SER A 58 6.11 -2.22 3.02
C SER A 58 5.81 -0.79 3.44
N TYR A 59 5.80 0.13 2.51
CA TYR A 59 5.43 1.52 2.79
C TYR A 59 3.99 1.66 3.29
N TRP A 60 3.05 0.99 2.66
CA TRP A 60 1.64 1.05 3.08
C TRP A 60 1.38 0.39 4.43
N ARG A 61 2.10 -0.70 4.73
CA ARG A 61 1.85 -1.47 5.93
C ARG A 61 2.50 -0.91 7.19
N ASP A 62 3.74 -0.46 7.10
CA ASP A 62 4.59 -0.26 8.28
C ASP A 62 4.60 1.17 8.83
N TYR A 63 3.82 2.08 8.27
CA TYR A 63 3.83 3.51 8.65
C TYR A 63 5.23 4.15 8.63
N ARG A 64 6.13 3.60 7.83
CA ARG A 64 7.48 4.15 7.67
C ARG A 64 7.47 5.37 6.77
N THR A 65 8.46 6.23 6.96
CA THR A 65 8.69 7.32 6.02
C THR A 65 9.29 6.78 4.71
N LEU A 66 9.11 7.51 3.63
CA LEU A 66 9.73 7.17 2.33
C LEU A 66 11.25 7.05 2.44
N PHE A 67 11.87 7.87 3.29
CA PHE A 67 13.29 7.80 3.58
C PHE A 67 13.69 6.45 4.21
N GLN A 68 12.98 6.02 5.25
CA GLN A 68 13.26 4.75 5.92
C GLN A 68 13.09 3.55 5.00
N VAL A 69 12.04 3.56 4.18
CA VAL A 69 11.80 2.51 3.18
C VAL A 69 12.91 2.52 2.13
N GLY A 70 13.29 3.69 1.65
CA GLY A 70 14.39 3.84 0.70
C GLY A 70 15.70 3.27 1.22
N VAL A 71 16.05 3.55 2.46
CA VAL A 71 17.24 2.98 3.11
C VAL A 71 17.18 1.46 3.14
N SER A 72 16.03 0.88 3.48
CA SER A 72 15.85 -0.58 3.53
C SER A 72 16.04 -1.26 2.18
N PHE A 73 15.74 -0.57 1.08
CA PHE A 73 15.89 -1.07 -0.29
C PHE A 73 17.12 -0.53 -1.02
N GLY A 74 17.93 0.29 -0.37
CA GLY A 74 19.16 0.84 -0.93
C GLY A 74 18.98 1.88 -2.03
N ILE A 75 17.91 2.66 -1.98
CA ILE A 75 17.60 3.75 -2.92
C ILE A 75 17.32 5.06 -2.20
N SER A 76 17.34 6.17 -2.96
CA SER A 76 17.04 7.49 -2.43
C SER A 76 15.54 7.67 -2.12
N GLU A 77 15.22 8.63 -1.27
CA GLU A 77 13.83 8.98 -0.93
C GLU A 77 13.03 9.40 -2.17
N SER A 78 13.61 10.20 -3.06
CA SER A 78 12.95 10.62 -4.31
C SER A 78 12.64 9.44 -5.22
N SER A 79 13.56 8.49 -5.35
CA SER A 79 13.34 7.25 -6.12
C SER A 79 12.24 6.39 -5.49
N THR A 80 12.22 6.30 -4.16
CA THR A 80 11.17 5.60 -3.41
C THR A 80 9.80 6.19 -3.69
N HIS A 81 9.67 7.50 -3.62
CA HIS A 81 8.42 8.22 -3.92
C HIS A 81 7.91 7.95 -5.34
N ARG A 82 8.80 8.02 -6.33
CA ARG A 82 8.44 7.74 -7.74
C ARG A 82 7.97 6.31 -7.94
N ILE A 83 8.63 5.34 -7.30
CA ILE A 83 8.25 3.93 -7.38
C ILE A 83 6.87 3.71 -6.76
N VAL A 84 6.63 4.21 -5.56
CA VAL A 84 5.33 4.10 -4.88
C VAL A 84 4.22 4.69 -5.73
N GLN A 85 4.38 5.91 -6.24
CA GLN A 85 3.38 6.55 -7.11
C GLN A 85 3.11 5.74 -8.38
N LYS A 86 4.14 5.23 -9.04
CA LYS A 86 3.99 4.45 -10.27
C LYS A 86 3.25 3.14 -10.03
N VAL A 87 3.55 2.46 -8.93
CA VAL A 87 2.85 1.23 -8.53
C VAL A 87 1.39 1.51 -8.17
N GLU A 88 1.14 2.54 -7.38
CA GLU A 88 -0.22 2.97 -7.02
C GLU A 88 -1.06 3.29 -8.26
N ASP A 89 -0.55 4.10 -9.17
CA ASP A 89 -1.25 4.45 -10.40
C ASP A 89 -1.60 3.24 -11.24
N SER A 90 -0.68 2.29 -11.38
CA SER A 90 -0.89 1.07 -12.14
C SER A 90 -1.96 0.17 -11.52
N LEU A 91 -1.94 0.03 -10.19
CA LEU A 91 -2.92 -0.79 -9.47
C LEU A 91 -4.31 -0.17 -9.43
N ILE A 92 -4.40 1.15 -9.33
CA ILE A 92 -5.68 1.87 -9.36
C ILE A 92 -6.33 1.80 -10.74
N LYS A 93 -5.55 1.98 -11.80
CA LYS A 93 -6.06 1.96 -13.18
C LYS A 93 -6.58 0.60 -13.64
N CYS A 94 -6.09 -0.49 -13.07
CA CYS A 94 -6.50 -1.83 -13.49
C CYS A 94 -7.91 -2.25 -13.04
N ASN A 95 -8.54 -1.54 -12.13
CA ASN A 95 -9.87 -1.80 -11.56
C ASN A 95 -10.05 -3.18 -10.86
N LYS A 96 -9.00 -3.97 -10.70
CA LYS A 96 -9.07 -5.31 -10.06
C LYS A 96 -9.04 -5.25 -8.53
N PHE A 97 -8.45 -4.19 -7.96
CA PHE A 97 -8.24 -4.03 -6.52
C PHE A 97 -9.11 -2.92 -5.92
N GLN A 98 -10.30 -2.74 -6.44
CA GLN A 98 -11.28 -1.79 -5.91
C GLN A 98 -12.23 -2.48 -4.96
N LEU A 99 -12.65 -1.75 -3.93
CA LEU A 99 -13.75 -2.21 -3.08
C LEU A 99 -15.03 -2.32 -3.90
N PRO A 100 -15.83 -3.37 -3.69
CA PRO A 100 -17.12 -3.48 -4.35
C PRO A 100 -18.00 -2.29 -3.98
N LYS A 101 -18.64 -1.66 -4.97
CA LYS A 101 -19.51 -0.50 -4.75
C LYS A 101 -20.78 -0.84 -3.97
N LYS A 102 -21.17 -2.12 -3.95
CA LYS A 102 -22.31 -2.66 -3.20
C LYS A 102 -21.88 -3.95 -2.51
N PRO A 103 -22.38 -4.23 -1.30
CA PRO A 103 -22.17 -5.54 -0.69
C PRO A 103 -22.75 -6.61 -1.61
N PRO A 104 -22.10 -7.80 -1.70
CA PRO A 104 -22.61 -8.88 -2.53
C PRO A 104 -24.03 -9.26 -2.09
N GLN A 105 -24.99 -9.11 -3.00
CA GLN A 105 -26.35 -9.57 -2.77
C GLN A 105 -26.35 -11.09 -2.81
N GLY A 106 -26.83 -11.73 -1.75
CA GLY A 106 -27.06 -13.18 -1.73
C GLY A 106 -26.02 -14.03 -1.00
N SER A 107 -24.98 -13.48 -0.42
CA SER A 107 -24.26 -14.16 0.65
C SER A 107 -25.16 -14.09 1.90
N GLY A 108 -25.59 -15.23 2.44
CA GLY A 108 -26.43 -15.30 3.65
C GLY A 108 -25.78 -14.80 4.93
N LEU A 109 -24.97 -13.79 4.80
CA LEU A 109 -24.45 -12.96 5.87
C LEU A 109 -25.42 -11.80 6.04
N ASP A 110 -26.37 -12.00 6.94
CA ASP A 110 -27.10 -10.87 7.53
C ASP A 110 -26.06 -9.97 8.19
N MET A 111 -25.69 -8.91 7.49
CA MET A 111 -24.85 -7.86 8.09
C MET A 111 -25.75 -7.03 9.03
N GLU A 112 -25.96 -7.54 10.25
CA GLU A 112 -26.70 -6.82 11.28
C GLU A 112 -25.91 -5.64 11.89
N VAL A 113 -24.58 -5.60 11.70
CA VAL A 113 -23.74 -4.59 12.33
C VAL A 113 -22.69 -4.05 11.35
N ILE A 114 -22.80 -2.78 10.99
CA ILE A 114 -21.73 -2.03 10.36
C ILE A 114 -20.96 -1.31 11.48
N MET A 115 -19.74 -1.78 11.80
CA MET A 115 -18.86 -1.03 12.69
C MET A 115 -18.16 0.06 11.89
N VAL A 116 -18.52 1.31 12.17
CA VAL A 116 -17.78 2.49 11.69
C VAL A 116 -16.96 2.99 12.86
N ASP A 117 -15.65 2.85 12.78
CA ASP A 117 -14.72 3.40 13.77
C ASP A 117 -14.49 4.89 13.46
N VAL A 118 -15.36 5.72 14.00
CA VAL A 118 -15.24 7.18 13.93
C VAL A 118 -14.91 7.68 15.33
N THR A 119 -13.68 8.14 15.53
CA THR A 119 -13.27 8.80 16.76
C THR A 119 -13.53 10.29 16.64
N GLU A 120 -14.62 10.78 17.22
CA GLU A 120 -14.83 12.22 17.41
C GLU A 120 -14.11 12.69 18.67
N ILE A 121 -13.09 13.51 18.49
CA ILE A 121 -12.48 14.25 19.61
C ILE A 121 -13.22 15.57 19.73
N ARG A 122 -14.05 15.71 20.76
CA ARG A 122 -14.67 16.99 21.09
C ARG A 122 -13.60 17.92 21.65
N ILE A 123 -13.32 18.98 20.92
CA ILE A 123 -12.46 20.06 21.39
C ILE A 123 -13.38 21.08 22.07
N GLU A 124 -13.27 21.22 23.41
CA GLU A 124 -13.92 22.31 24.10
C GLU A 124 -13.29 23.64 23.65
N ARG A 125 -14.14 24.53 23.15
CA ARG A 125 -13.68 25.89 22.86
C ARG A 125 -13.31 26.56 24.19
N PRO A 126 -12.12 27.16 24.33
CA PRO A 126 -11.76 27.92 25.52
C PRO A 126 -12.80 29.04 25.73
N LYS A 127 -13.42 29.06 26.89
CA LYS A 127 -14.35 30.14 27.28
C LYS A 127 -13.56 31.45 27.15
N LYS A 128 -14.09 32.39 26.38
CA LYS A 128 -13.55 33.75 26.36
C LYS A 128 -13.55 34.28 27.81
N THR A 129 -12.39 34.46 28.37
CA THR A 129 -12.24 35.15 29.64
C THR A 129 -12.80 36.57 29.45
N LYS A 130 -13.93 36.89 30.08
CA LYS A 130 -14.37 38.27 30.14
C LYS A 130 -13.24 39.08 30.78
N LYS A 131 -12.65 40.02 30.03
CA LYS A 131 -11.80 41.03 30.63
C LYS A 131 -12.63 41.74 31.66
N ILE A 132 -12.33 41.55 32.93
CA ILE A 132 -12.81 42.37 34.02
C ILE A 132 -12.04 43.69 33.89
N LEU A 133 -12.72 44.72 33.51
CA LEU A 133 -12.22 46.09 33.57
C LEU A 133 -12.12 46.51 35.03
#